data_b662a3ab7a3e901130dd0296921a264c
#
_entry.id   b662a3ab7a3e901130dd0296921a264c
#
_cell.length_a   1.000
_cell.length_b   1.000
_cell.length_c   1.000
_cell.angle_alpha   90.00
_cell.angle_beta   90.00
_cell.angle_gamma   90.00
#
_symmetry.space_group_name_H-M   'P 1'
#
loop_
_entity.id
_entity.type
_entity.pdbx_description
1 polymer ?
#
loop_
_entity_poly.entity_id
_entity_poly.type
_entity_poly.pdbx_seq_one_letter_code
_entity_poly.pdbx_strand_id
1 'polypeptide(L)'
;MGEIRKISPVMLVIGVLAESVEAFYKVREKLSLIYGQEETILEPFDFTFTNYYVNEIGQNPVRAFIAYETLIKRDEIPSIKLHTNEMELEIAEANGTPGLRPVNLDPGYMTLGQFFLATTKDQRQRVYVRDGIFVEPTLYFEAGHFHAFDWTYRDYQSEKYISFLENVRSRLAFQLSTKVPYRLRATLQKNSKK
;
A
#
# COMPACT_ATOMS: atom_id res chain seq x y z
N MET A 1 20.45 -26.03 -12.84
CA MET A 1 20.54 -24.94 -11.85
C MET A 1 19.80 -23.73 -12.41
N GLY A 2 18.96 -23.06 -11.59
CA GLY A 2 18.28 -21.85 -12.03
C GLY A 2 19.26 -20.67 -12.10
N GLU A 3 19.14 -19.86 -13.14
CA GLU A 3 19.93 -18.61 -13.27
C GLU A 3 19.29 -17.49 -12.44
N ILE A 4 20.13 -16.67 -11.80
CA ILE A 4 19.68 -15.45 -11.11
C ILE A 4 19.23 -14.45 -12.18
N ARG A 5 17.97 -14.08 -12.16
CA ARG A 5 17.39 -13.09 -13.09
C ARG A 5 17.28 -11.73 -12.41
N LYS A 6 17.38 -10.68 -13.19
CA LYS A 6 17.07 -9.32 -12.73
C LYS A 6 15.59 -9.24 -12.35
N ILE A 7 15.33 -8.81 -11.13
CA ILE A 7 13.97 -8.62 -10.62
C ILE A 7 13.35 -7.36 -11.21
N SER A 8 12.15 -7.47 -11.76
CA SER A 8 11.39 -6.32 -12.23
C SER A 8 10.95 -5.43 -11.06
N PRO A 9 10.95 -4.10 -11.24
CA PRO A 9 10.36 -3.19 -10.28
C PRO A 9 8.86 -3.42 -10.19
N VAL A 10 8.24 -2.83 -9.17
CA VAL A 10 6.84 -3.04 -8.82
C VAL A 10 6.14 -1.71 -8.59
N MET A 11 4.83 -1.68 -8.71
CA MET A 11 4.04 -0.47 -8.46
C MET A 11 3.65 -0.41 -6.98
N LEU A 12 3.99 0.71 -6.34
CA LEU A 12 3.56 0.99 -4.97
C LEU A 12 2.06 1.26 -4.95
N VAL A 13 1.37 0.63 -4.01
CA VAL A 13 -0.05 0.87 -3.72
C VAL A 13 -0.19 1.11 -2.23
N ILE A 14 -0.83 2.19 -1.83
CA ILE A 14 -1.11 2.49 -0.42
C ILE A 14 -2.61 2.46 -0.20
N GLY A 15 -3.08 1.54 0.62
CA GLY A 15 -4.43 1.56 1.17
C GLY A 15 -4.51 2.59 2.29
N VAL A 16 -5.51 3.46 2.24
CA VAL A 16 -5.75 4.49 3.25
C VAL A 16 -7.10 4.23 3.90
N LEU A 17 -7.11 4.08 5.22
CA LEU A 17 -8.32 4.10 6.03
C LEU A 17 -8.26 5.38 6.86
N ALA A 18 -9.25 6.26 6.74
CA ALA A 18 -9.26 7.56 7.38
C ALA A 18 -10.59 7.83 8.09
N GLU A 19 -10.56 8.65 9.15
CA GLU A 19 -11.76 9.02 9.91
C GLU A 19 -12.80 9.81 9.10
N SER A 20 -12.36 10.44 8.00
CA SER A 20 -13.21 11.23 7.11
C SER A 20 -12.60 11.40 5.72
N VAL A 21 -13.43 11.82 4.76
CA VAL A 21 -12.99 12.18 3.41
C VAL A 21 -11.97 13.33 3.44
N GLU A 22 -12.16 14.31 4.34
CA GLU A 22 -11.22 15.43 4.50
C GLU A 22 -9.86 14.96 5.01
N ALA A 23 -9.83 14.06 6.00
CA ALA A 23 -8.60 13.47 6.52
C ALA A 23 -7.87 12.66 5.43
N PHE A 24 -8.60 11.96 4.57
CA PHE A 24 -8.02 11.29 3.41
C PHE A 24 -7.31 12.28 2.47
N TYR A 25 -7.95 13.39 2.07
CA TYR A 25 -7.33 14.33 1.14
C TYR A 25 -6.09 15.00 1.73
N LYS A 26 -6.09 15.32 3.03
CA LYS A 26 -4.89 15.84 3.72
C LYS A 26 -3.72 14.85 3.69
N VAL A 27 -3.99 13.59 3.94
CA VAL A 27 -2.99 12.52 3.90
C VAL A 27 -2.53 12.24 2.47
N ARG A 28 -3.44 12.22 1.49
CA ARG A 28 -3.12 12.07 0.08
C ARG A 28 -2.10 13.10 -0.40
N GLU A 29 -2.29 14.37 -0.05
CA GLU A 29 -1.35 15.43 -0.39
C GLU A 29 0.06 15.14 0.17
N LYS A 30 0.16 14.78 1.46
CA LYS A 30 1.44 14.39 2.08
C LYS A 30 2.09 13.19 1.39
N LEU A 31 1.30 12.17 1.10
CA LEU A 31 1.78 10.96 0.42
C LEU A 31 2.29 11.28 -0.99
N SER A 32 1.60 12.14 -1.74
CA SER A 32 2.00 12.52 -3.10
C SER A 32 3.29 13.36 -3.13
N LEU A 33 3.52 14.19 -2.11
CA LEU A 33 4.80 14.91 -1.95
C LEU A 33 5.99 13.94 -1.76
N ILE A 34 5.76 12.79 -1.14
CA ILE A 34 6.79 11.81 -0.80
C ILE A 34 6.95 10.76 -1.90
N TYR A 35 5.83 10.21 -2.39
CA TYR A 35 5.83 9.07 -3.32
C TYR A 35 5.69 9.49 -4.78
N GLY A 36 5.40 10.75 -5.04
CA GLY A 36 5.31 11.33 -6.37
C GLY A 36 3.91 11.26 -6.97
N GLN A 37 3.85 11.35 -8.30
CA GLN A 37 2.60 11.40 -9.04
C GLN A 37 1.81 10.09 -8.89
N GLU A 38 0.51 10.24 -8.72
CA GLU A 38 -0.44 9.13 -8.66
C GLU A 38 -0.72 8.59 -10.07
N GLU A 39 -0.66 7.29 -10.22
CA GLU A 39 -1.03 6.59 -11.48
C GLU A 39 -2.54 6.39 -11.56
N THR A 40 -3.15 5.98 -10.45
CA THR A 40 -4.60 5.79 -10.33
C THR A 40 -5.03 5.77 -8.87
N ILE A 41 -6.28 6.16 -8.62
CA ILE A 41 -6.87 6.25 -7.28
C ILE A 41 -8.20 5.49 -7.27
N LEU A 42 -8.45 4.80 -6.17
CA LEU A 42 -9.80 4.44 -5.75
C LEU A 42 -10.23 5.49 -4.72
N GLU A 43 -11.16 6.35 -5.13
CA GLU A 43 -11.65 7.46 -4.31
C GLU A 43 -12.31 6.96 -3.00
N PRO A 44 -12.33 7.79 -1.94
CA PRO A 44 -12.87 7.37 -0.64
C PRO A 44 -14.32 6.93 -0.71
N PHE A 45 -14.61 5.86 0.01
CA PHE A 45 -15.96 5.33 0.20
C PHE A 45 -16.09 4.75 1.61
N ASP A 46 -17.33 4.61 2.09
CA ASP A 46 -17.62 4.13 3.43
C ASP A 46 -17.07 2.73 3.67
N PHE A 47 -16.30 2.58 4.75
CA PHE A 47 -15.73 1.29 5.15
C PHE A 47 -16.63 0.60 6.16
N THR A 48 -17.36 -0.41 5.69
CA THR A 48 -18.39 -1.13 6.48
C THR A 48 -18.05 -2.60 6.74
N PHE A 49 -16.84 -3.04 6.41
CA PHE A 49 -16.46 -4.46 6.48
C PHE A 49 -16.20 -4.99 7.91
N THR A 50 -15.88 -4.11 8.85
CA THR A 50 -15.59 -4.49 10.24
C THR A 50 -15.72 -3.29 11.18
N ASN A 51 -16.10 -3.55 12.42
CA ASN A 51 -16.15 -2.56 13.50
C ASN A 51 -14.79 -2.46 14.26
N TYR A 52 -13.76 -3.19 13.82
CA TYR A 52 -12.47 -3.26 14.51
C TYR A 52 -11.83 -1.87 14.72
N TYR A 53 -11.99 -0.98 13.75
CA TYR A 53 -11.36 0.34 13.75
C TYR A 53 -12.21 1.44 14.41
N VAL A 54 -13.43 1.15 14.86
CA VAL A 54 -14.35 2.17 15.42
C VAL A 54 -13.74 2.92 16.61
N ASN A 55 -13.02 2.21 17.47
CA ASN A 55 -12.40 2.81 18.66
C ASN A 55 -11.09 3.58 18.35
N GLU A 56 -10.45 3.31 17.22
CA GLU A 56 -9.17 3.91 16.86
C GLU A 56 -9.33 5.04 15.82
N ILE A 57 -10.19 4.84 14.82
CA ILE A 57 -10.34 5.72 13.66
C ILE A 57 -11.64 6.53 13.70
N GLY A 58 -12.70 5.98 14.33
CA GLY A 58 -14.01 6.62 14.41
C GLY A 58 -15.13 5.75 13.86
N GLN A 59 -16.39 6.24 13.97
CA GLN A 59 -17.56 5.43 13.67
C GLN A 59 -17.83 5.21 12.17
N ASN A 60 -17.41 6.15 11.32
CA ASN A 60 -17.70 6.11 9.89
C ASN A 60 -16.40 6.30 9.07
N PRO A 61 -15.41 5.39 9.19
CA PRO A 61 -14.18 5.53 8.45
C PRO A 61 -14.41 5.35 6.95
N VAL A 62 -13.58 6.03 6.17
CA VAL A 62 -13.56 5.90 4.72
C VAL A 62 -12.32 5.15 4.26
N ARG A 63 -12.48 4.30 3.26
CA ARG A 63 -11.40 3.53 2.63
C ARG A 63 -11.11 4.08 1.24
N ALA A 64 -9.82 4.22 0.93
CA ALA A 64 -9.33 4.62 -0.39
C ALA A 64 -8.05 3.85 -0.73
N PHE A 65 -7.63 3.88 -2.00
CA PHE A 65 -6.34 3.36 -2.43
C PHE A 65 -5.67 4.32 -3.41
N ILE A 66 -4.35 4.43 -3.31
CA ILE A 66 -3.53 5.24 -4.20
C ILE A 66 -2.43 4.35 -4.77
N ALA A 67 -2.33 4.27 -6.10
CA ALA A 67 -1.20 3.67 -6.78
C ALA A 67 -0.31 4.77 -7.38
N TYR A 68 1.02 4.59 -7.35
CA TYR A 68 1.98 5.61 -7.76
C TYR A 68 2.66 5.26 -9.07
N GLU A 69 2.85 6.27 -9.94
CA GLU A 69 3.51 6.12 -11.25
C GLU A 69 4.96 5.66 -11.10
N THR A 70 5.67 6.21 -10.13
CA THR A 70 7.07 5.87 -9.89
C THR A 70 7.19 4.47 -9.30
N LEU A 71 7.78 3.56 -10.07
CA LEU A 71 8.00 2.19 -9.62
C LEU A 71 9.07 2.13 -8.51
N ILE A 72 8.94 1.16 -7.62
CA ILE A 72 9.85 0.89 -6.52
C ILE A 72 10.54 -0.47 -6.70
N LYS A 73 11.65 -0.69 -5.99
CA LYS A 73 12.19 -2.03 -5.79
C LYS A 73 11.43 -2.72 -4.67
N ARG A 74 11.31 -4.05 -4.75
CA ARG A 74 10.56 -4.84 -3.74
C ARG A 74 11.15 -4.72 -2.33
N ASP A 75 12.47 -4.56 -2.23
CA ASP A 75 13.21 -4.42 -0.97
C ASP A 75 13.10 -3.03 -0.33
N GLU A 76 12.41 -2.07 -0.99
CA GLU A 76 12.09 -0.77 -0.41
C GLU A 76 10.84 -0.82 0.48
N ILE A 77 9.97 -1.83 0.35
CA ILE A 77 8.70 -1.88 1.04
C ILE A 77 8.80 -1.82 2.58
N PRO A 78 9.81 -2.41 3.24
CA PRO A 78 9.96 -2.25 4.69
C PRO A 78 10.20 -0.79 5.11
N SER A 79 11.06 -0.07 4.39
CA SER A 79 11.30 1.37 4.66
C SER A 79 10.04 2.20 4.44
N ILE A 80 9.25 1.86 3.42
CA ILE A 80 7.98 2.53 3.14
C ILE A 80 6.98 2.27 4.29
N LYS A 81 6.90 1.03 4.80
CA LYS A 81 5.99 0.71 5.93
C LYS A 81 6.40 1.44 7.21
N LEU A 82 7.68 1.50 7.53
CA LEU A 82 8.16 2.25 8.69
C LEU A 82 7.81 3.73 8.56
N HIS A 83 8.06 4.32 7.40
CA HIS A 83 7.74 5.73 7.16
C HIS A 83 6.23 6.01 7.23
N THR A 84 5.38 5.13 6.69
CA THR A 84 3.92 5.32 6.83
C THR A 84 3.46 5.18 8.27
N ASN A 85 4.08 4.33 9.09
CA ASN A 85 3.79 4.27 10.52
C ASN A 85 4.21 5.56 11.27
N GLU A 86 5.37 6.14 10.92
CA GLU A 86 5.80 7.44 11.46
C GLU A 86 4.80 8.54 11.09
N MET A 87 4.32 8.58 9.84
CA MET A 87 3.29 9.53 9.40
C MET A 87 1.96 9.38 10.16
N GLU A 88 1.52 8.15 10.44
CA GLU A 88 0.33 7.90 11.25
C GLU A 88 0.46 8.53 12.65
N LEU A 89 1.63 8.39 13.29
CA LEU A 89 1.91 8.97 14.61
C LEU A 89 1.94 10.52 14.55
N GLU A 90 2.64 11.08 13.57
CA GLU A 90 2.70 12.55 13.38
C GLU A 90 1.31 13.16 13.16
N ILE A 91 0.44 12.48 12.40
CA ILE A 91 -0.93 12.92 12.16
C ILE A 91 -1.75 12.87 13.46
N ALA A 92 -1.62 11.80 14.26
CA ALA A 92 -2.31 11.68 15.54
C ALA A 92 -1.88 12.77 16.53
N GLU A 93 -0.59 13.07 16.61
CA GLU A 93 -0.05 14.14 17.45
C GLU A 93 -0.54 15.53 17.01
N ALA A 94 -0.49 15.80 15.69
CA ALA A 94 -0.94 17.09 15.14
C ALA A 94 -2.44 17.34 15.36
N ASN A 95 -3.26 16.27 15.39
CA ASN A 95 -4.70 16.34 15.67
C ASN A 95 -5.01 16.43 17.18
N GLY A 96 -3.99 16.38 18.06
CA GLY A 96 -4.20 16.38 19.51
C GLY A 96 -4.87 15.10 20.04
N THR A 97 -4.74 14.00 19.32
CA THR A 97 -5.34 12.69 19.61
C THR A 97 -4.27 11.61 19.85
N PRO A 98 -3.28 11.83 20.75
CA PRO A 98 -2.25 10.83 21.00
C PRO A 98 -2.90 9.53 21.51
N GLY A 99 -2.54 8.41 20.87
CA GLY A 99 -3.12 7.11 21.18
C GLY A 99 -4.34 6.71 20.33
N LEU A 100 -4.89 7.63 19.55
CA LEU A 100 -5.83 7.31 18.47
C LEU A 100 -5.10 7.22 17.13
N ARG A 101 -5.75 6.63 16.14
CA ARG A 101 -5.21 6.49 14.77
C ARG A 101 -6.20 7.08 13.77
N PRO A 102 -6.23 8.41 13.60
CA PRO A 102 -7.17 9.05 12.68
C PRO A 102 -6.99 8.59 11.22
N VAL A 103 -5.83 8.01 10.92
CA VAL A 103 -5.49 7.42 9.64
C VAL A 103 -4.70 6.13 9.84
N ASN A 104 -5.00 5.10 9.04
CA ASN A 104 -4.20 3.88 8.92
C ASN A 104 -3.70 3.74 7.48
N LEU A 105 -2.40 3.53 7.31
CA LEU A 105 -1.73 3.43 6.02
C LEU A 105 -1.21 2.01 5.81
N ASP A 106 -1.75 1.34 4.81
CA ASP A 106 -1.40 -0.03 4.44
C ASP A 106 -0.62 -0.05 3.12
N PRO A 107 0.70 0.19 3.13
CA PRO A 107 1.50 0.09 1.92
C PRO A 107 1.65 -1.35 1.49
N GLY A 108 1.57 -1.53 0.17
CA GLY A 108 1.78 -2.78 -0.51
C GLY A 108 2.40 -2.55 -1.87
N TYR A 109 2.61 -3.62 -2.62
CA TYR A 109 3.11 -3.51 -3.98
C TYR A 109 2.45 -4.51 -4.92
N MET A 110 2.28 -4.07 -6.16
CA MET A 110 1.75 -4.86 -7.26
C MET A 110 2.87 -5.44 -8.10
N THR A 111 2.84 -6.76 -8.31
CA THR A 111 3.57 -7.46 -9.37
C THR A 111 2.59 -7.86 -10.48
N LEU A 112 3.07 -8.42 -11.59
CA LEU A 112 2.16 -8.93 -12.62
C LEU A 112 1.38 -10.20 -12.16
N GLY A 113 1.87 -10.89 -11.14
CA GLY A 113 1.25 -12.13 -10.65
C GLY A 113 0.57 -12.03 -9.29
N GLN A 114 0.87 -11.00 -8.48
CA GLN A 114 0.42 -10.94 -7.09
C GLN A 114 0.35 -9.51 -6.58
N PHE A 115 -0.54 -9.29 -5.62
CA PHE A 115 -0.55 -8.11 -4.76
C PHE A 115 -0.10 -8.50 -3.36
N PHE A 116 0.82 -7.71 -2.79
CA PHE A 116 1.39 -7.92 -1.46
C PHE A 116 1.11 -6.75 -0.55
N LEU A 117 0.87 -7.02 0.74
CA LEU A 117 0.81 -6.02 1.80
C LEU A 117 2.01 -6.13 2.74
N ALA A 118 2.46 -4.99 3.24
CA ALA A 118 3.48 -4.92 4.30
C ALA A 118 2.83 -4.72 5.67
N THR A 119 3.39 -5.37 6.69
CA THR A 119 2.84 -5.36 8.06
C THR A 119 3.93 -5.51 9.10
N THR A 120 3.65 -5.06 10.34
CA THR A 120 4.50 -5.27 11.52
C THR A 120 4.13 -6.53 12.30
N LYS A 121 3.03 -7.22 11.93
CA LYS A 121 2.50 -8.37 12.68
C LYS A 121 3.05 -9.66 12.11
N ASP A 122 3.68 -10.49 12.96
CA ASP A 122 4.11 -11.84 12.61
C ASP A 122 2.92 -12.81 12.66
N GLN A 123 2.62 -13.45 11.52
CA GLN A 123 1.57 -14.48 11.39
C GLN A 123 2.02 -15.53 10.36
N ARG A 124 1.41 -16.74 10.42
CA ARG A 124 1.80 -17.93 9.66
C ARG A 124 1.97 -17.74 8.14
N GLN A 125 1.21 -16.84 7.53
CA GLN A 125 1.23 -16.56 6.08
C GLN A 125 2.21 -15.46 5.69
N ARG A 126 2.89 -14.84 6.66
CA ARG A 126 3.74 -13.66 6.48
C ARG A 126 5.20 -14.05 6.44
N VAL A 127 5.93 -13.42 5.55
CA VAL A 127 7.37 -13.62 5.40
C VAL A 127 8.09 -12.40 5.96
N TYR A 128 9.00 -12.64 6.92
CA TYR A 128 9.87 -11.59 7.44
C TYR A 128 10.80 -11.07 6.34
N VAL A 129 10.89 -9.76 6.22
CA VAL A 129 11.78 -9.10 5.25
C VAL A 129 12.98 -8.49 5.96
N ARG A 130 12.77 -7.46 6.77
CA ARG A 130 13.77 -6.80 7.61
C ARG A 130 13.12 -5.75 8.52
N ASP A 131 13.87 -5.26 9.51
CA ASP A 131 13.49 -4.13 10.39
C ASP A 131 12.11 -4.31 11.07
N GLY A 132 11.74 -5.56 11.42
CA GLY A 132 10.44 -5.86 12.04
C GLY A 132 9.27 -5.88 11.06
N ILE A 133 9.53 -5.80 9.75
CA ILE A 133 8.49 -5.78 8.73
C ILE A 133 8.39 -7.13 8.03
N PHE A 134 7.16 -7.57 7.88
CA PHE A 134 6.74 -8.75 7.13
C PHE A 134 5.97 -8.35 5.89
N VAL A 135 5.90 -9.25 4.91
CA VAL A 135 5.02 -9.12 3.75
C VAL A 135 4.13 -10.36 3.64
N GLU A 136 2.91 -10.17 3.16
CA GLU A 136 2.01 -11.28 2.84
C GLU A 136 1.47 -11.16 1.42
N PRO A 137 1.42 -12.26 0.64
CA PRO A 137 0.65 -12.29 -0.59
C PRO A 137 -0.83 -12.18 -0.23
N THR A 138 -1.47 -11.11 -0.66
CA THR A 138 -2.87 -10.82 -0.34
C THR A 138 -3.80 -11.32 -1.44
N LEU A 139 -3.38 -11.19 -2.70
CA LEU A 139 -4.10 -11.69 -3.87
C LEU A 139 -3.12 -12.25 -4.89
N TYR A 140 -3.55 -13.25 -5.68
CA TYR A 140 -2.81 -13.74 -6.83
C TYR A 140 -3.64 -13.60 -8.12
N PHE A 141 -2.94 -13.38 -9.25
CA PHE A 141 -3.58 -13.18 -10.54
C PHE A 141 -3.45 -14.45 -11.38
N GLU A 142 -4.59 -15.02 -11.76
CA GLU A 142 -4.68 -16.23 -12.59
C GLU A 142 -5.90 -16.15 -13.49
N ALA A 143 -5.80 -16.70 -14.69
CA ALA A 143 -6.90 -16.77 -15.67
C ALA A 143 -7.60 -15.41 -15.94
N GLY A 144 -6.86 -14.30 -15.84
CA GLY A 144 -7.39 -12.98 -16.16
C GLY A 144 -7.95 -12.19 -14.97
N HIS A 145 -7.99 -12.76 -13.76
CA HIS A 145 -8.59 -12.18 -12.57
C HIS A 145 -7.70 -12.33 -11.33
N PHE A 146 -7.95 -11.47 -10.31
CA PHE A 146 -7.39 -11.67 -8.99
C PHE A 146 -8.22 -12.63 -8.17
N HIS A 147 -7.53 -13.53 -7.48
CA HIS A 147 -8.08 -14.53 -6.58
C HIS A 147 -7.55 -14.32 -5.17
N ALA A 148 -8.41 -14.64 -4.19
CA ALA A 148 -8.05 -14.57 -2.77
C ALA A 148 -7.35 -15.84 -2.29
N PHE A 149 -6.45 -15.70 -1.31
CA PHE A 149 -5.98 -16.79 -0.47
C PHE A 149 -6.95 -17.01 0.69
N ASP A 150 -6.83 -18.12 1.40
CA ASP A 150 -7.66 -18.44 2.59
C ASP A 150 -7.55 -17.37 3.70
N TRP A 151 -6.43 -16.66 3.77
CA TRP A 151 -6.16 -15.61 4.75
C TRP A 151 -6.47 -14.19 4.27
N THR A 152 -6.88 -14.02 3.00
CA THR A 152 -7.19 -12.70 2.46
C THR A 152 -8.36 -12.07 3.20
N TYR A 153 -8.17 -10.83 3.69
CA TYR A 153 -9.24 -10.09 4.33
C TYR A 153 -10.44 -9.91 3.41
N ARG A 154 -11.64 -9.93 3.99
CA ARG A 154 -12.91 -9.91 3.23
C ARG A 154 -13.08 -8.65 2.37
N ASP A 155 -12.59 -7.51 2.82
CA ASP A 155 -12.62 -6.26 2.06
C ASP A 155 -11.80 -6.35 0.78
N TYR A 156 -10.64 -7.02 0.80
CA TYR A 156 -9.82 -7.27 -0.39
C TYR A 156 -10.46 -8.24 -1.40
N GLN A 157 -11.51 -8.93 -1.02
CA GLN A 157 -12.28 -9.81 -1.90
C GLN A 157 -13.48 -9.08 -2.55
N SER A 158 -13.69 -7.80 -2.23
CA SER A 158 -14.77 -7.01 -2.82
C SER A 158 -14.50 -6.70 -4.29
N GLU A 159 -15.55 -6.67 -5.10
CA GLU A 159 -15.46 -6.33 -6.52
C GLU A 159 -14.80 -4.97 -6.74
N LYS A 160 -15.07 -4.00 -5.88
CA LYS A 160 -14.51 -2.66 -5.95
C LYS A 160 -12.98 -2.67 -5.82
N TYR A 161 -12.41 -3.43 -4.86
CA TYR A 161 -10.96 -3.55 -4.68
C TYR A 161 -10.33 -4.36 -5.81
N ILE A 162 -10.94 -5.47 -6.19
CA ILE A 162 -10.47 -6.32 -7.28
C ILE A 162 -10.37 -5.51 -8.58
N SER A 163 -11.43 -4.81 -8.98
CA SER A 163 -11.44 -3.98 -10.19
C SER A 163 -10.36 -2.90 -10.17
N PHE A 164 -10.16 -2.23 -9.02
CA PHE A 164 -9.08 -1.25 -8.86
C PHE A 164 -7.70 -1.89 -9.03
N LEU A 165 -7.44 -3.02 -8.36
CA LEU A 165 -6.15 -3.71 -8.41
C LEU A 165 -5.87 -4.31 -9.80
N GLU A 166 -6.88 -4.76 -10.54
CA GLU A 166 -6.75 -5.17 -11.94
C GLU A 166 -6.35 -4.00 -12.85
N ASN A 167 -6.92 -2.80 -12.62
CA ASN A 167 -6.48 -1.60 -13.31
C ASN A 167 -5.02 -1.27 -12.98
N VAL A 168 -4.63 -1.28 -11.70
CA VAL A 168 -3.23 -1.07 -11.27
C VAL A 168 -2.28 -2.05 -11.95
N ARG A 169 -2.64 -3.34 -11.99
CA ARG A 169 -1.86 -4.37 -12.67
C ARG A 169 -1.70 -4.08 -14.17
N SER A 170 -2.78 -3.65 -14.82
CA SER A 170 -2.77 -3.31 -16.26
C SER A 170 -1.83 -2.12 -16.54
N ARG A 171 -1.84 -1.10 -15.67
CA ARG A 171 -0.92 0.04 -15.71
C ARG A 171 0.53 -0.39 -15.55
N LEU A 172 0.81 -1.24 -14.55
CA LEU A 172 2.13 -1.82 -14.35
C LEU A 172 2.59 -2.61 -15.59
N ALA A 173 1.73 -3.46 -16.17
CA ALA A 173 2.05 -4.23 -17.35
C ALA A 173 2.40 -3.31 -18.54
N PHE A 174 1.66 -2.24 -18.74
CA PHE A 174 1.96 -1.23 -19.75
C PHE A 174 3.31 -0.57 -19.52
N GLN A 175 3.61 -0.09 -18.31
CA GLN A 175 4.90 0.53 -17.98
C GLN A 175 6.08 -0.43 -18.20
N LEU A 176 5.94 -1.71 -17.83
CA LEU A 176 6.99 -2.71 -18.00
C LEU A 176 7.18 -3.15 -19.46
N SER A 177 6.14 -3.04 -20.30
CA SER A 177 6.19 -3.39 -21.72
C SER A 177 6.76 -2.28 -22.61
N THR A 178 6.69 -1.03 -22.16
CA THR A 178 7.21 0.11 -22.90
C THR A 178 8.74 0.11 -22.86
N LYS A 179 9.40 0.33 -24.03
CA LYS A 179 10.87 0.48 -24.09
C LYS A 179 11.37 1.80 -23.50
N VAL A 180 10.46 2.65 -23.03
CA VAL A 180 10.80 3.89 -22.33
C VAL A 180 11.31 3.49 -20.93
N PRO A 181 12.49 3.98 -20.53
CA PRO A 181 12.99 3.72 -19.17
C PRO A 181 11.96 4.21 -18.14
N TYR A 182 11.43 3.31 -17.35
CA TYR A 182 10.56 3.68 -16.23
C TYR A 182 11.39 4.43 -15.16
N ARG A 183 10.79 5.39 -14.50
CA ARG A 183 11.40 6.08 -13.36
C ARG A 183 11.40 5.14 -12.16
N LEU A 184 12.59 4.83 -11.65
CA LEU A 184 12.74 4.24 -10.33
C LEU A 184 12.82 5.38 -9.31
N ARG A 185 12.16 5.21 -8.19
CA ARG A 185 12.34 6.10 -7.05
C ARG A 185 13.80 6.06 -6.60
N ALA A 186 14.41 7.22 -6.39
CA ALA A 186 15.68 7.30 -5.70
C ALA A 186 15.48 6.73 -4.28
N THR A 187 16.30 5.77 -3.89
CA THR A 187 16.28 5.20 -2.53
C THR A 187 16.34 6.35 -1.53
N LEU A 188 15.42 6.39 -0.58
CA LEU A 188 15.46 7.34 0.54
C LEU A 188 16.80 7.10 1.27
N GLN A 189 17.82 7.88 0.92
CA GLN A 189 19.02 7.92 1.73
C GLN A 189 18.61 8.54 3.06
N LYS A 190 18.69 7.74 4.13
CA LYS A 190 18.65 8.27 5.50
C LYS A 190 19.66 9.40 5.56
N ASN A 191 19.18 10.62 5.66
CA ASN A 191 19.99 11.72 6.16
C ASN A 191 20.29 11.45 7.65
N SER A 192 21.13 10.44 7.90
CA SER A 192 21.83 10.29 9.16
C SER A 192 23.03 11.24 9.11
N LYS A 193 22.82 12.50 9.32
CA LYS A 193 23.90 13.43 9.67
C LYS A 193 23.43 14.39 10.76
N LYS A 194 24.00 14.07 11.92
CA LYS A 194 24.24 14.89 13.12
C LYS A 194 23.04 15.22 13.98
#